data_cbb1e6d6f0587d8b432970622d7e0e72
#
_entry.id   cbb1e6d6f0587d8b432970622d7e0e72
#
_cell.length_a   1.000
_cell.length_b   1.000
_cell.length_c   1.000
_cell.angle_alpha   90.00
_cell.angle_beta   90.00
_cell.angle_gamma   90.00
#
_symmetry.space_group_name_H-M   'P 1'
#
loop_
_entity.id
_entity.type
_entity.pdbx_description
1 polymer ?
#
loop_
_entity_poly.entity_id
_entity_poly.type
_entity_poly.pdbx_seq_one_letter_code
_entity_poly.pdbx_strand_id
1 'polypeptide(L)'
;MFCMDDMVPQDHLLRSIDKAIDWNFIYGLVVDKYSPDNGRPSMDPVMLIKLPFIQYLYGIKSMRQTVKEIEVNVAYRWFLGLEMMDKVPHFSTFGKNYTRRFKDTGLFEQIFSHILQECYKFKLIDPSEVFVDSTHVKARANNKKMQKRIAQEEALFFEDLLKKEINEDREAHGKRPLKEKDDDSNPPSGPSGGKEEKTIKTSTSDPESGWFHKGEHKSVFAYAVQTACDKNGWILGYSVHPGNHHDSRSFKFLYDKIKEIGIRTLIADAGYKTPGIAKLLIDDGIKPLLPYRCPMTKKGFFKKYEYVYDEYYDCYICPNNQVLSYRTTNRDGYREYKSSGTVCENCPYLEQCTQSKDHVKVVTRHIWEPYLETCEDIRHTLGMKELYSLRKETIERVFASAKENHGFRYTQMFGKARMEMKAGLTFACMNLKKLAKLKAKWGLLEEGEPLKISILYTIRLIREKWLWDTNPRAALSTV
;
A
#
# COMPACT_ATOMS: atom_id res chain seq x y z
N MET A 1 2.13 -43.68 27.62
CA MET A 1 1.54 -42.35 27.82
C MET A 1 1.69 -41.64 26.51
N PHE A 2 0.64 -41.33 25.81
CA PHE A 2 0.77 -40.58 24.54
C PHE A 2 1.04 -39.13 24.85
N CYS A 3 2.16 -38.62 24.34
CA CYS A 3 2.48 -37.18 24.41
C CYS A 3 1.74 -36.45 23.27
N MET A 4 1.32 -35.22 23.49
CA MET A 4 0.69 -34.39 22.44
C MET A 4 1.64 -34.20 21.25
N ASP A 5 2.95 -34.19 21.51
CA ASP A 5 3.96 -34.12 20.47
C ASP A 5 3.93 -35.33 19.52
N ASP A 6 3.63 -36.53 20.03
CA ASP A 6 3.49 -37.71 19.19
C ASP A 6 2.24 -37.71 18.31
N MET A 7 1.21 -36.95 18.72
CA MET A 7 -0.07 -36.89 18.01
C MET A 7 -0.08 -35.92 16.82
N VAL A 8 0.82 -34.95 16.76
CA VAL A 8 0.94 -34.00 15.65
C VAL A 8 1.95 -34.54 14.64
N PRO A 9 1.58 -34.74 13.37
CA PRO A 9 2.50 -35.23 12.33
C PRO A 9 3.75 -34.36 12.22
N GLN A 10 4.91 -34.96 11.97
CA GLN A 10 6.19 -34.23 11.90
C GLN A 10 6.27 -33.25 10.73
N ASP A 11 5.55 -33.54 9.63
CA ASP A 11 5.42 -32.68 8.45
C ASP A 11 4.32 -31.61 8.57
N HIS A 12 3.64 -31.52 9.73
CA HIS A 12 2.56 -30.57 9.92
C HIS A 12 3.04 -29.12 9.83
N LEU A 13 2.32 -28.27 9.11
CA LEU A 13 2.69 -26.85 8.87
C LEU A 13 3.01 -26.08 10.15
N LEU A 14 2.28 -26.29 11.25
CA LEU A 14 2.52 -25.58 12.50
C LEU A 14 3.87 -25.96 13.13
N ARG A 15 4.38 -27.18 12.94
CA ARG A 15 5.74 -27.54 13.36
C ARG A 15 6.78 -26.75 12.59
N SER A 16 6.60 -26.67 11.25
CA SER A 16 7.50 -25.89 10.41
C SER A 16 7.47 -24.40 10.78
N ILE A 17 6.30 -23.85 11.12
CA ILE A 17 6.14 -22.46 11.55
C ILE A 17 6.77 -22.23 12.93
N ASP A 18 6.57 -23.15 13.86
CA ASP A 18 7.12 -23.03 15.21
C ASP A 18 8.65 -23.04 15.21
N LYS A 19 9.25 -23.93 14.40
CA LYS A 19 10.71 -24.01 14.21
C LYS A 19 11.29 -22.90 13.31
N ALA A 20 10.46 -22.18 12.53
CA ALA A 20 10.95 -21.20 11.56
C ALA A 20 11.50 -19.94 12.21
N ILE A 21 10.99 -19.55 13.38
CA ILE A 21 11.41 -18.37 14.15
C ILE A 21 11.49 -18.71 15.64
N ASP A 22 12.34 -18.02 16.37
CA ASP A 22 12.32 -18.06 17.83
C ASP A 22 11.23 -17.11 18.34
N TRP A 23 10.19 -17.66 18.96
CA TRP A 23 9.06 -16.90 19.50
C TRP A 23 9.39 -16.07 20.76
N ASN A 24 10.56 -16.31 21.37
CA ASN A 24 10.98 -15.59 22.57
C ASN A 24 11.15 -14.08 22.37
N PHE A 25 11.33 -13.63 21.11
CA PHE A 25 11.39 -12.19 20.82
C PHE A 25 10.15 -11.43 21.30
N ILE A 26 9.00 -12.11 21.42
CA ILE A 26 7.75 -11.50 21.89
C ILE A 26 7.89 -11.04 23.35
N TYR A 27 8.58 -11.79 24.19
CA TYR A 27 8.80 -11.36 25.58
C TYR A 27 9.52 -10.01 25.64
N GLY A 28 10.56 -9.81 24.83
CA GLY A 28 11.27 -8.54 24.76
C GLY A 28 10.40 -7.37 24.31
N LEU A 29 9.41 -7.61 23.43
CA LEU A 29 8.52 -6.57 22.93
C LEU A 29 7.42 -6.15 23.93
N VAL A 30 7.16 -6.94 24.94
CA VAL A 30 6.04 -6.70 25.88
C VAL A 30 6.43 -6.62 27.35
N VAL A 31 7.70 -6.76 27.68
CA VAL A 31 8.18 -6.82 29.09
C VAL A 31 7.72 -5.61 29.90
N ASP A 32 7.77 -4.43 29.33
CA ASP A 32 7.35 -3.16 29.93
C ASP A 32 5.82 -3.01 30.12
N LYS A 33 5.05 -3.91 29.54
CA LYS A 33 3.56 -3.91 29.59
C LYS A 33 3.00 -4.89 30.62
N TYR A 34 3.89 -5.62 31.29
CA TYR A 34 3.54 -6.60 32.33
C TYR A 34 4.15 -6.17 33.67
N SER A 35 3.36 -6.23 34.75
CA SER A 35 3.87 -5.98 36.09
C SER A 35 4.57 -7.24 36.62
N PRO A 36 5.79 -7.14 37.17
CA PRO A 36 6.49 -8.29 37.72
C PRO A 36 5.85 -8.81 38.99
N ASP A 37 5.31 -7.94 39.84
CA ASP A 37 4.96 -8.28 41.23
C ASP A 37 3.48 -8.01 41.63
N ASN A 38 2.64 -7.56 40.71
CA ASN A 38 1.29 -7.13 41.10
C ASN A 38 0.17 -7.81 40.31
N GLY A 39 -0.75 -8.46 40.99
CA GLY A 39 -1.98 -9.01 40.43
C GLY A 39 -1.96 -10.51 40.16
N ARG A 40 -3.07 -11.02 39.59
CA ARG A 40 -3.20 -12.42 39.16
C ARG A 40 -2.17 -12.75 38.07
N PRO A 41 -1.55 -13.95 38.11
CA PRO A 41 -0.64 -14.39 37.06
C PRO A 41 -1.23 -14.14 35.68
N SER A 42 -0.47 -13.43 34.86
CA SER A 42 -0.90 -13.12 33.50
C SER A 42 -0.73 -14.33 32.58
N MET A 43 -1.54 -14.38 31.55
CA MET A 43 -1.34 -15.37 30.48
C MET A 43 -0.01 -15.13 29.77
N ASP A 44 0.67 -16.20 29.39
CA ASP A 44 1.88 -16.15 28.58
C ASP A 44 1.66 -15.28 27.32
N PRO A 45 2.50 -14.24 27.12
CA PRO A 45 2.38 -13.37 25.96
C PRO A 45 2.62 -14.09 24.62
N VAL A 46 3.47 -15.08 24.55
CA VAL A 46 3.72 -15.87 23.33
C VAL A 46 2.45 -16.63 22.95
N MET A 47 1.84 -17.34 23.90
CA MET A 47 0.55 -18.01 23.66
C MET A 47 -0.53 -17.00 23.22
N LEU A 48 -0.59 -15.83 23.89
CA LEU A 48 -1.59 -14.80 23.59
C LEU A 48 -1.46 -14.25 22.17
N ILE A 49 -0.25 -14.14 21.63
CA ILE A 49 0.02 -13.71 20.24
C ILE A 49 -0.19 -14.87 19.27
N LYS A 50 0.17 -16.11 19.62
CA LYS A 50 -0.08 -17.29 18.78
C LYS A 50 -1.56 -17.55 18.52
N LEU A 51 -2.46 -17.14 19.41
CA LEU A 51 -3.91 -17.25 19.21
C LEU A 51 -4.40 -16.57 17.91
N PRO A 52 -4.20 -15.25 17.70
CA PRO A 52 -4.58 -14.60 16.44
C PRO A 52 -3.72 -15.08 15.26
N PHE A 53 -2.51 -15.59 15.46
CA PHE A 53 -1.75 -16.23 14.40
C PHE A 53 -2.50 -17.42 13.81
N ILE A 54 -3.03 -18.34 14.62
CA ILE A 54 -3.88 -19.45 14.16
C ILE A 54 -5.07 -18.90 13.36
N GLN A 55 -5.75 -17.87 13.90
CA GLN A 55 -6.90 -17.27 13.25
C GLN A 55 -6.57 -16.79 11.82
N TYR A 56 -5.50 -16.04 11.67
CA TYR A 56 -5.14 -15.44 10.36
C TYR A 56 -4.41 -16.42 9.45
N LEU A 57 -3.64 -17.36 9.99
CA LEU A 57 -2.94 -18.39 9.23
C LEU A 57 -3.93 -19.30 8.48
N TYR A 58 -5.04 -19.65 9.13
CA TYR A 58 -6.07 -20.52 8.58
C TYR A 58 -7.33 -19.78 8.10
N GLY A 59 -7.34 -18.46 8.12
CA GLY A 59 -8.45 -17.65 7.65
C GLY A 59 -9.74 -17.80 8.46
N ILE A 60 -9.64 -18.19 9.73
CA ILE A 60 -10.80 -18.40 10.60
C ILE A 60 -11.52 -17.08 10.84
N LYS A 61 -12.86 -17.09 10.70
CA LYS A 61 -13.64 -15.85 10.62
C LYS A 61 -13.65 -14.99 11.88
N SER A 62 -13.49 -15.60 13.07
CA SER A 62 -13.58 -14.86 14.35
C SER A 62 -12.80 -15.55 15.45
N MET A 63 -12.35 -14.79 16.47
CA MET A 63 -11.68 -15.34 17.65
C MET A 63 -12.56 -16.35 18.40
N ARG A 64 -13.89 -16.17 18.41
CA ARG A 64 -14.81 -17.16 19.01
C ARG A 64 -14.76 -18.50 18.29
N GLN A 65 -14.70 -18.47 16.95
CA GLN A 65 -14.55 -19.70 16.17
C GLN A 65 -13.16 -20.31 16.33
N THR A 66 -12.12 -19.47 16.39
CA THR A 66 -10.75 -19.92 16.61
C THR A 66 -10.63 -20.70 17.93
N VAL A 67 -11.19 -20.17 19.02
CA VAL A 67 -11.17 -20.86 20.31
C VAL A 67 -11.90 -22.21 20.25
N LYS A 68 -13.06 -22.28 19.60
CA LYS A 68 -13.79 -23.56 19.41
C LYS A 68 -13.00 -24.59 18.61
N GLU A 69 -12.27 -24.13 17.60
CA GLU A 69 -11.41 -25.03 16.82
C GLU A 69 -10.18 -25.49 17.62
N ILE A 70 -9.59 -24.62 18.44
CA ILE A 70 -8.50 -24.99 19.35
C ILE A 70 -8.94 -26.03 20.38
N GLU A 71 -10.19 -25.97 20.86
CA GLU A 71 -10.72 -26.94 21.83
C GLU A 71 -10.66 -28.38 21.31
N VAL A 72 -10.80 -28.58 20.00
CA VAL A 72 -10.90 -29.93 19.37
C VAL A 72 -9.73 -30.28 18.47
N ASN A 73 -8.82 -29.33 18.15
CA ASN A 73 -7.70 -29.56 17.25
C ASN A 73 -6.38 -29.70 18.01
N VAL A 74 -5.82 -30.91 18.01
CA VAL A 74 -4.57 -31.24 18.71
C VAL A 74 -3.39 -30.40 18.22
N ALA A 75 -3.26 -30.16 16.92
CA ALA A 75 -2.15 -29.39 16.36
C ALA A 75 -2.21 -27.91 16.78
N TYR A 76 -3.42 -27.34 16.91
CA TYR A 76 -3.58 -25.97 17.42
C TYR A 76 -3.23 -25.87 18.90
N ARG A 77 -3.64 -26.86 19.70
CA ARG A 77 -3.30 -26.94 21.13
C ARG A 77 -1.79 -27.06 21.31
N TRP A 78 -1.16 -27.97 20.57
CA TRP A 78 0.29 -28.16 20.55
C TRP A 78 1.03 -26.86 20.23
N PHE A 79 0.64 -26.15 19.18
CA PHE A 79 1.26 -24.89 18.78
C PHE A 79 1.16 -23.79 19.84
N LEU A 80 0.11 -23.81 20.65
CA LEU A 80 -0.09 -22.89 21.78
C LEU A 80 0.64 -23.32 23.05
N GLY A 81 1.23 -24.50 23.11
CA GLY A 81 1.80 -25.07 24.32
C GLY A 81 0.76 -25.49 25.34
N LEU A 82 -0.48 -25.80 24.92
CA LEU A 82 -1.57 -26.30 25.77
C LEU A 82 -1.53 -27.83 25.79
N GLU A 83 -1.68 -28.39 26.98
CA GLU A 83 -1.89 -29.84 27.12
C GLU A 83 -3.35 -30.24 26.85
N MET A 84 -3.59 -31.55 26.75
CA MET A 84 -4.91 -32.12 26.38
C MET A 84 -6.04 -31.64 27.32
N MET A 85 -5.75 -31.54 28.61
CA MET A 85 -6.73 -31.15 29.64
C MET A 85 -6.75 -29.65 29.98
N ASP A 86 -5.84 -28.87 29.38
CA ASP A 86 -5.77 -27.44 29.65
C ASP A 86 -6.99 -26.71 29.11
N LYS A 87 -7.45 -25.70 29.85
CA LYS A 87 -8.53 -24.84 29.39
C LYS A 87 -8.02 -23.87 28.33
N VAL A 88 -8.66 -23.91 27.18
CA VAL A 88 -8.42 -22.90 26.14
C VAL A 88 -8.86 -21.52 26.64
N PRO A 89 -8.06 -20.46 26.42
CA PRO A 89 -8.42 -19.12 26.81
C PRO A 89 -9.74 -18.67 26.20
N HIS A 90 -10.57 -17.96 27.00
CA HIS A 90 -11.83 -17.45 26.50
C HIS A 90 -11.60 -16.46 25.32
N PHE A 91 -12.44 -16.48 24.30
CA PHE A 91 -12.29 -15.68 23.08
C PHE A 91 -12.16 -14.17 23.34
N SER A 92 -12.67 -13.63 24.46
CA SER A 92 -12.53 -12.22 24.83
C SER A 92 -11.16 -11.88 25.43
N THR A 93 -10.36 -12.88 25.82
CA THR A 93 -9.08 -12.67 26.52
C THR A 93 -8.10 -11.88 25.66
N PHE A 94 -7.91 -12.28 24.41
CA PHE A 94 -7.08 -11.51 23.49
C PHE A 94 -7.57 -10.06 23.32
N GLY A 95 -8.87 -9.87 23.08
CA GLY A 95 -9.44 -8.52 22.92
C GLY A 95 -9.30 -7.63 24.16
N LYS A 96 -9.40 -8.20 25.37
CA LYS A 96 -9.16 -7.46 26.62
C LYS A 96 -7.69 -7.07 26.78
N ASN A 97 -6.76 -7.98 26.50
CA ASN A 97 -5.32 -7.69 26.53
C ASN A 97 -4.92 -6.70 25.44
N TYR A 98 -5.48 -6.83 24.23
CA TYR A 98 -5.27 -5.84 23.17
C TYR A 98 -5.64 -4.44 23.66
N THR A 99 -6.84 -4.25 24.19
CA THR A 99 -7.31 -2.92 24.61
C THR A 99 -6.51 -2.35 25.78
N ARG A 100 -6.05 -3.21 26.71
CA ARG A 100 -5.36 -2.77 27.94
C ARG A 100 -3.86 -2.59 27.79
N ARG A 101 -3.21 -3.37 26.90
CA ARG A 101 -1.75 -3.48 26.84
C ARG A 101 -1.16 -3.22 25.47
N PHE A 102 -1.83 -3.62 24.37
CA PHE A 102 -1.23 -3.65 23.04
C PHE A 102 -1.71 -2.57 22.10
N LYS A 103 -2.86 -1.94 22.43
CA LYS A 103 -3.39 -0.84 21.62
C LYS A 103 -2.39 0.32 21.62
N ASP A 104 -2.19 0.91 20.44
CA ASP A 104 -1.34 2.09 20.19
C ASP A 104 0.15 1.90 20.57
N THR A 105 0.64 0.65 20.68
CA THR A 105 2.04 0.33 21.03
C THR A 105 2.91 -0.02 19.83
N GLY A 106 2.35 -0.13 18.63
CA GLY A 106 3.07 -0.60 17.45
C GLY A 106 3.47 -2.09 17.50
N LEU A 107 3.05 -2.87 18.52
CA LEU A 107 3.47 -4.26 18.72
C LEU A 107 3.32 -5.13 17.47
N PHE A 108 2.19 -5.04 16.79
CA PHE A 108 1.91 -5.91 15.64
C PHE A 108 2.72 -5.54 14.40
N GLU A 109 3.12 -4.29 14.27
CA GLU A 109 4.08 -3.84 13.27
C GLU A 109 5.49 -4.33 13.61
N GLN A 110 5.88 -4.30 14.89
CA GLN A 110 7.16 -4.84 15.35
C GLN A 110 7.24 -6.36 15.12
N ILE A 111 6.16 -7.10 15.36
CA ILE A 111 6.08 -8.54 15.04
C ILE A 111 6.23 -8.78 13.54
N PHE A 112 5.53 -8.01 12.70
CA PHE A 112 5.68 -8.10 11.24
C PHE A 112 7.13 -7.81 10.82
N SER A 113 7.73 -6.74 11.33
CA SER A 113 9.10 -6.33 11.03
C SER A 113 10.12 -7.38 11.47
N HIS A 114 9.94 -8.01 12.63
CA HIS A 114 10.81 -9.08 13.10
C HIS A 114 10.80 -10.29 12.15
N ILE A 115 9.60 -10.74 11.74
CA ILE A 115 9.45 -11.83 10.78
C ILE A 115 10.07 -11.46 9.41
N LEU A 116 9.92 -10.21 8.99
CA LEU A 116 10.54 -9.72 7.76
C LEU A 116 12.07 -9.72 7.87
N GLN A 117 12.62 -9.30 9.00
CA GLN A 117 14.07 -9.37 9.26
C GLN A 117 14.61 -10.80 9.21
N GLU A 118 13.87 -11.79 9.73
CA GLU A 118 14.24 -13.21 9.57
C GLU A 118 14.32 -13.61 8.09
N CYS A 119 13.38 -13.13 7.25
CA CYS A 119 13.44 -13.38 5.81
C CYS A 119 14.68 -12.72 5.16
N TYR A 120 15.07 -11.52 5.60
CA TYR A 120 16.30 -10.85 5.12
C TYR A 120 17.57 -11.61 5.50
N LYS A 121 17.66 -12.17 6.72
CA LYS A 121 18.81 -12.98 7.16
C LYS A 121 19.08 -14.15 6.21
N PHE A 122 18.05 -14.75 5.65
CA PHE A 122 18.14 -15.82 4.67
C PHE A 122 18.28 -15.36 3.22
N LYS A 123 18.46 -14.05 2.97
CA LYS A 123 18.59 -13.45 1.63
C LYS A 123 17.46 -13.84 0.66
N LEU A 124 16.25 -14.01 1.20
CA LEU A 124 15.06 -14.41 0.44
C LEU A 124 14.38 -13.26 -0.26
N ILE A 125 14.64 -12.03 0.20
CA ILE A 125 14.01 -10.80 -0.27
C ILE A 125 14.96 -10.11 -1.23
N ASP A 126 14.42 -9.70 -2.37
CA ASP A 126 15.10 -8.84 -3.34
C ASP A 126 14.34 -7.51 -3.45
N PRO A 127 14.75 -6.48 -2.70
CA PRO A 127 14.05 -5.21 -2.67
C PRO A 127 14.35 -4.31 -3.88
N SER A 128 15.13 -4.78 -4.86
CA SER A 128 15.49 -3.98 -6.04
C SER A 128 14.28 -3.60 -6.89
N GLU A 129 13.28 -4.47 -6.94
CA GLU A 129 12.04 -4.30 -7.70
C GLU A 129 10.84 -4.46 -6.75
N VAL A 130 10.16 -3.35 -6.45
CA VAL A 130 9.06 -3.32 -5.48
C VAL A 130 7.74 -3.02 -6.18
N PHE A 131 6.77 -3.88 -5.98
CA PHE A 131 5.41 -3.76 -6.48
C PHE A 131 4.51 -3.18 -5.40
N VAL A 132 3.84 -2.07 -5.73
CA VAL A 132 2.91 -1.37 -4.82
C VAL A 132 1.51 -1.37 -5.41
N ASP A 133 0.54 -1.69 -4.57
CA ASP A 133 -0.87 -1.63 -4.92
C ASP A 133 -1.72 -1.53 -3.65
N SER A 134 -3.02 -1.29 -3.80
CA SER A 134 -3.96 -1.27 -2.70
C SER A 134 -5.09 -2.28 -2.86
N THR A 135 -5.59 -2.76 -1.73
CA THR A 135 -6.78 -3.59 -1.71
C THR A 135 -7.77 -3.11 -0.65
N HIS A 136 -9.06 -3.29 -0.94
CA HIS A 136 -10.12 -2.89 -0.02
C HIS A 136 -10.59 -4.07 0.82
N VAL A 137 -10.65 -3.84 2.14
CA VAL A 137 -11.19 -4.78 3.13
C VAL A 137 -12.50 -4.21 3.64
N LYS A 138 -13.60 -4.95 3.47
CA LYS A 138 -14.92 -4.51 3.91
C LYS A 138 -14.96 -4.33 5.42
N ALA A 139 -15.37 -3.15 5.87
CA ALA A 139 -15.51 -2.82 7.28
C ALA A 139 -16.75 -3.48 7.89
N ARG A 140 -16.71 -3.66 9.21
CA ARG A 140 -17.88 -4.06 9.99
C ARG A 140 -18.79 -2.87 10.22
N ALA A 141 -19.45 -2.39 9.17
CA ALA A 141 -20.29 -1.21 9.20
C ALA A 141 -21.67 -1.49 8.59
N ASN A 142 -22.70 -0.88 9.15
CA ASN A 142 -24.03 -0.96 8.57
C ASN A 142 -24.20 0.12 7.49
N ASN A 143 -24.32 -0.29 6.24
CA ASN A 143 -24.45 0.61 5.10
C ASN A 143 -25.70 1.50 5.14
N LYS A 144 -26.71 1.14 5.94
CA LYS A 144 -27.95 1.91 6.13
C LYS A 144 -27.84 2.95 7.26
N LYS A 145 -26.88 2.77 8.18
CA LYS A 145 -26.64 3.70 9.32
C LYS A 145 -25.44 4.57 8.99
N MET A 146 -25.68 5.69 8.33
CA MET A 146 -24.64 6.64 7.96
C MET A 146 -25.07 8.07 8.31
N GLN A 147 -24.06 8.93 8.54
CA GLN A 147 -24.22 10.38 8.69
C GLN A 147 -23.37 11.09 7.65
N LYS A 148 -23.77 12.31 7.31
CA LYS A 148 -22.93 13.18 6.49
C LYS A 148 -22.01 13.97 7.42
N ARG A 149 -20.73 14.03 7.11
CA ARG A 149 -19.74 14.89 7.78
C ARG A 149 -19.05 15.74 6.74
N ILE A 150 -18.60 16.91 7.14
CA ILE A 150 -17.74 17.75 6.30
C ILE A 150 -16.43 16.99 6.14
N ALA A 151 -15.94 16.88 4.90
CA ALA A 151 -14.66 16.28 4.62
C ALA A 151 -13.56 17.19 5.17
N GLN A 152 -12.75 16.69 6.09
CA GLN A 152 -11.49 17.37 6.42
C GLN A 152 -10.57 17.23 5.19
N GLU A 153 -10.07 18.34 4.69
CA GLU A 153 -9.04 18.33 3.65
C GLU A 153 -7.77 17.73 4.27
N GLU A 154 -7.36 16.58 3.76
CA GLU A 154 -6.04 16.04 4.12
C GLU A 154 -4.97 16.84 3.38
N ALA A 155 -4.01 17.34 4.13
CA ALA A 155 -2.82 17.96 3.56
C ALA A 155 -2.09 16.95 2.67
N LEU A 156 -1.77 17.34 1.44
CA LEU A 156 -0.90 16.58 0.57
C LEU A 156 0.52 16.64 1.15
N PHE A 157 1.21 15.51 1.18
CA PHE A 157 2.56 15.41 1.77
C PHE A 157 3.63 16.33 1.13
N PHE A 158 3.32 16.90 -0.02
CA PHE A 158 4.19 17.84 -0.75
C PHE A 158 3.58 19.25 -0.86
N GLU A 159 2.53 19.58 -0.08
CA GLU A 159 1.80 20.85 -0.25
C GLU A 159 2.68 22.08 0.00
N ASP A 160 3.51 22.05 1.04
CA ASP A 160 4.38 23.16 1.38
C ASP A 160 5.51 23.33 0.34
N LEU A 161 6.10 22.21 -0.10
CA LEU A 161 7.10 22.23 -1.17
C LEU A 161 6.48 22.75 -2.47
N LEU A 162 5.29 22.27 -2.82
CA LEU A 162 4.57 22.71 -4.01
C LEU A 162 4.26 24.21 -3.96
N LYS A 163 3.79 24.75 -2.83
CA LYS A 163 3.53 26.18 -2.65
C LYS A 163 4.80 27.02 -2.87
N LYS A 164 5.92 26.56 -2.32
CA LYS A 164 7.22 27.23 -2.48
C LYS A 164 7.63 27.27 -3.96
N GLU A 165 7.64 26.11 -4.62
CA GLU A 165 8.06 26.01 -6.02
C GLU A 165 7.07 26.72 -6.99
N ILE A 166 5.77 26.79 -6.67
CA ILE A 166 4.82 27.63 -7.41
C ILE A 166 5.20 29.10 -7.34
N ASN A 167 5.56 29.60 -6.17
CA ASN A 167 5.92 31.00 -6.03
C ASN A 167 7.24 31.33 -6.75
N GLU A 168 8.23 30.45 -6.66
CA GLU A 168 9.49 30.57 -7.42
C GLU A 168 9.21 30.57 -8.93
N ASP A 169 8.37 29.69 -9.44
CA ASP A 169 7.97 29.64 -10.84
C ASP A 169 7.24 30.92 -11.29
N ARG A 170 6.35 31.44 -10.46
CA ARG A 170 5.63 32.69 -10.75
C ARG A 170 6.56 33.88 -10.79
N GLU A 171 7.53 33.98 -9.87
CA GLU A 171 8.54 35.06 -9.84
C GLU A 171 9.45 34.99 -11.05
N ALA A 172 9.89 33.80 -11.48
CA ALA A 172 10.66 33.59 -12.69
C ALA A 172 9.94 34.10 -13.96
N HIS A 173 8.60 34.05 -13.95
CA HIS A 173 7.75 34.56 -15.04
C HIS A 173 7.24 36.01 -14.80
N GLY A 174 7.83 36.75 -13.86
CA GLY A 174 7.44 38.13 -13.55
C GLY A 174 6.04 38.29 -12.95
N LYS A 175 5.50 37.21 -12.32
CA LYS A 175 4.20 37.23 -11.63
C LYS A 175 4.40 37.36 -10.13
N ARG A 176 3.46 38.02 -9.45
CA ARG A 176 3.47 38.16 -8.00
C ARG A 176 3.24 36.78 -7.34
N PRO A 177 3.90 36.48 -6.21
CA PRO A 177 3.61 35.31 -5.40
C PRO A 177 2.12 35.18 -5.07
N LEU A 178 1.65 33.97 -4.84
CA LEU A 178 0.29 33.72 -4.39
C LEU A 178 0.12 34.27 -2.97
N LYS A 179 -0.87 35.11 -2.77
CA LYS A 179 -1.24 35.57 -1.42
C LYS A 179 -1.70 34.35 -0.60
N GLU A 180 -1.22 34.26 0.63
CA GLU A 180 -1.83 33.39 1.62
C GLU A 180 -3.30 33.78 1.77
N LYS A 181 -4.19 32.81 1.87
CA LYS A 181 -5.58 33.09 2.22
C LYS A 181 -5.60 33.41 3.71
N ASP A 182 -5.75 34.69 4.05
CA ASP A 182 -6.33 35.03 5.34
C ASP A 182 -7.71 34.39 5.43
N ASP A 183 -7.99 33.70 6.51
CA ASP A 183 -9.20 32.91 6.75
C ASP A 183 -10.42 33.79 7.01
N ASP A 184 -10.31 35.10 6.77
CA ASP A 184 -11.40 36.08 6.94
C ASP A 184 -11.58 36.96 5.70
N SER A 185 -12.82 36.97 5.25
CA SER A 185 -13.53 37.97 4.43
C SER A 185 -13.54 37.84 2.90
N ASN A 186 -14.80 37.74 2.46
CA ASN A 186 -15.43 37.95 1.16
C ASN A 186 -15.28 36.86 0.08
N PRO A 187 -16.43 36.32 -0.38
CA PRO A 187 -16.46 35.45 -1.55
C PRO A 187 -16.06 36.23 -2.80
N PRO A 188 -15.24 35.69 -3.68
CA PRO A 188 -14.94 36.32 -4.97
C PRO A 188 -16.20 36.32 -5.85
N SER A 189 -16.59 37.50 -6.27
CA SER A 189 -17.61 37.71 -7.32
C SER A 189 -17.03 37.24 -8.67
N GLY A 190 -17.41 36.03 -9.08
CA GLY A 190 -17.09 35.43 -10.38
C GLY A 190 -17.45 33.93 -10.38
N PRO A 191 -17.87 33.33 -11.51
CA PRO A 191 -18.27 31.92 -11.57
C PRO A 191 -17.07 31.00 -11.59
N SER A 192 -16.23 31.04 -10.56
CA SER A 192 -15.29 30.00 -10.21
C SER A 192 -15.86 29.30 -8.99
N GLY A 193 -16.29 28.04 -9.19
CA GLY A 193 -17.00 27.27 -8.20
C GLY A 193 -16.38 27.37 -6.82
N GLY A 194 -17.15 27.88 -5.88
CA GLY A 194 -16.82 27.82 -4.48
C GLY A 194 -16.46 26.37 -4.14
N LYS A 195 -15.44 26.18 -3.32
CA LYS A 195 -15.18 24.86 -2.73
C LYS A 195 -16.45 24.50 -1.96
N GLU A 196 -17.35 23.73 -2.61
CA GLU A 196 -18.47 23.11 -1.91
C GLU A 196 -17.82 22.26 -0.80
N GLU A 197 -18.19 22.52 0.44
CA GLU A 197 -17.86 21.66 1.56
C GLU A 197 -18.27 20.24 1.20
N LYS A 198 -17.30 19.42 0.79
CA LYS A 198 -17.58 18.04 0.37
C LYS A 198 -18.05 17.27 1.59
N THR A 199 -19.36 17.06 1.68
CA THR A 199 -19.90 16.15 2.69
C THR A 199 -19.60 14.72 2.30
N ILE A 200 -18.94 13.99 3.19
CA ILE A 200 -18.68 12.56 3.04
C ILE A 200 -19.67 11.74 3.85
N LYS A 201 -20.00 10.56 3.33
CA LYS A 201 -20.79 9.57 4.07
C LYS A 201 -19.88 8.87 5.08
N THR A 202 -20.22 8.93 6.35
CA THR A 202 -19.49 8.30 7.45
C THR A 202 -20.37 7.27 8.14
N SER A 203 -19.82 6.11 8.48
CA SER A 203 -20.53 5.09 9.27
C SER A 203 -20.69 5.53 10.70
N THR A 204 -21.87 5.31 11.29
CA THR A 204 -22.09 5.55 12.72
C THR A 204 -21.47 4.49 13.61
N SER A 205 -21.28 3.27 13.10
CA SER A 205 -20.71 2.14 13.86
C SER A 205 -19.19 2.02 13.72
N ASP A 206 -18.62 2.49 12.60
CA ASP A 206 -17.18 2.51 12.33
C ASP A 206 -16.80 3.80 11.58
N PRO A 207 -16.67 4.93 12.30
CA PRO A 207 -16.44 6.25 11.69
C PRO A 207 -15.11 6.39 10.96
N GLU A 208 -14.12 5.54 11.26
CA GLU A 208 -12.80 5.54 10.64
C GLU A 208 -12.77 4.77 9.30
N SER A 209 -13.86 4.03 8.98
CA SER A 209 -14.00 3.40 7.68
C SER A 209 -14.49 4.39 6.62
N GLY A 210 -14.02 4.25 5.39
CA GLY A 210 -14.42 5.08 4.26
C GLY A 210 -15.50 4.45 3.38
N TRP A 211 -16.39 5.29 2.84
CA TRP A 211 -17.40 4.87 1.88
C TRP A 211 -16.77 4.63 0.50
N PHE A 212 -16.69 3.39 0.09
CA PHE A 212 -16.03 2.96 -1.14
C PHE A 212 -17.05 2.45 -2.17
N HIS A 213 -16.89 2.89 -3.43
CA HIS A 213 -17.64 2.42 -4.58
C HIS A 213 -16.80 1.46 -5.41
N LYS A 214 -17.29 0.25 -5.63
CA LYS A 214 -16.67 -0.73 -6.51
C LYS A 214 -17.61 -1.05 -7.67
N GLY A 215 -17.33 -0.45 -8.82
CA GLY A 215 -18.18 -0.58 -10.01
C GLY A 215 -19.57 0.07 -9.81
N GLU A 216 -20.45 -0.12 -10.77
CA GLU A 216 -21.73 0.58 -10.81
C GLU A 216 -22.72 0.20 -9.69
N HIS A 217 -22.55 -0.95 -9.04
CA HIS A 217 -23.59 -1.53 -8.17
C HIS A 217 -23.19 -1.86 -6.72
N LYS A 218 -21.94 -1.66 -6.30
CA LYS A 218 -21.51 -2.02 -4.94
C LYS A 218 -20.84 -0.88 -4.21
N SER A 219 -21.57 -0.29 -3.26
CA SER A 219 -21.04 0.68 -2.32
C SER A 219 -21.00 0.08 -0.92
N VAL A 220 -19.85 0.13 -0.28
CA VAL A 220 -19.63 -0.42 1.06
C VAL A 220 -18.68 0.45 1.87
N PHE A 221 -18.80 0.42 3.18
CA PHE A 221 -17.74 0.93 4.04
C PHE A 221 -16.56 -0.04 4.03
N ALA A 222 -15.36 0.47 3.82
CA ALA A 222 -14.14 -0.33 3.70
C ALA A 222 -12.92 0.43 4.23
N TYR A 223 -11.85 -0.33 4.47
CA TYR A 223 -10.49 0.18 4.63
C TYR A 223 -9.69 -0.12 3.36
N ALA A 224 -8.91 0.84 2.90
CA ALA A 224 -7.89 0.65 1.88
C ALA A 224 -6.59 0.19 2.57
N VAL A 225 -6.01 -0.90 2.10
CA VAL A 225 -4.74 -1.41 2.61
C VAL A 225 -3.74 -1.37 1.47
N GLN A 226 -2.84 -0.40 1.53
CA GLN A 226 -1.70 -0.32 0.61
C GLN A 226 -0.63 -1.29 1.05
N THR A 227 -0.02 -1.97 0.11
CA THR A 227 0.97 -3.02 0.39
C THR A 227 2.08 -2.96 -0.63
N ALA A 228 3.31 -3.18 -0.18
CA ALA A 228 4.48 -3.32 -1.01
C ALA A 228 4.98 -4.76 -0.93
N CYS A 229 5.35 -5.36 -2.06
CA CYS A 229 6.02 -6.65 -2.09
C CYS A 229 7.16 -6.65 -3.12
N ASP A 230 8.11 -7.56 -2.95
CA ASP A 230 9.15 -7.83 -3.94
C ASP A 230 8.62 -8.71 -5.10
N LYS A 231 9.46 -8.97 -6.10
CA LYS A 231 9.12 -9.84 -7.24
C LYS A 231 8.79 -11.28 -6.86
N ASN A 232 9.25 -11.73 -5.71
CA ASN A 232 8.97 -13.05 -5.18
C ASN A 232 7.69 -13.09 -4.33
N GLY A 233 7.00 -11.95 -4.14
CA GLY A 233 5.79 -11.84 -3.33
C GLY A 233 6.05 -11.86 -1.83
N TRP A 234 7.25 -11.48 -1.37
CA TRP A 234 7.51 -11.16 0.04
C TRP A 234 6.92 -9.79 0.36
N ILE A 235 6.10 -9.71 1.39
CA ILE A 235 5.47 -8.46 1.79
C ILE A 235 6.49 -7.65 2.58
N LEU A 236 6.81 -6.45 2.08
CA LEU A 236 7.86 -5.57 2.62
C LEU A 236 7.30 -4.51 3.56
N GLY A 237 6.06 -4.09 3.33
CA GLY A 237 5.41 -3.07 4.14
C GLY A 237 3.93 -2.92 3.80
N TYR A 238 3.21 -2.25 4.69
CA TYR A 238 1.79 -1.96 4.50
C TYR A 238 1.38 -0.68 5.24
N SER A 239 0.29 -0.07 4.78
CA SER A 239 -0.40 1.01 5.49
C SER A 239 -1.92 0.86 5.33
N VAL A 240 -2.69 1.36 6.31
CA VAL A 240 -4.15 1.24 6.35
C VAL A 240 -4.78 2.62 6.38
N HIS A 241 -5.76 2.83 5.52
CA HIS A 241 -6.46 4.10 5.35
C HIS A 241 -7.97 3.88 5.20
N PRO A 242 -8.80 4.91 5.41
CA PRO A 242 -10.22 4.85 5.04
C PRO A 242 -10.39 4.51 3.55
N GLY A 243 -11.40 3.70 3.22
CA GLY A 243 -11.58 3.18 1.86
C GLY A 243 -11.96 4.22 0.80
N ASN A 244 -12.29 5.44 1.20
CA ASN A 244 -12.56 6.57 0.30
C ASN A 244 -11.33 7.43 -0.02
N HIS A 245 -10.18 7.14 0.60
CA HIS A 245 -8.93 7.83 0.30
C HIS A 245 -8.37 7.34 -1.03
N HIS A 246 -7.91 8.29 -1.84
CA HIS A 246 -7.22 7.96 -3.08
C HIS A 246 -5.82 7.43 -2.78
N ASP A 247 -5.38 6.40 -3.48
CA ASP A 247 -4.12 5.70 -3.23
C ASP A 247 -2.91 6.65 -3.27
N SER A 248 -2.91 7.64 -4.16
CA SER A 248 -1.84 8.64 -4.26
C SER A 248 -1.69 9.53 -3.01
N ARG A 249 -2.76 9.79 -2.26
CA ARG A 249 -2.70 10.60 -1.03
C ARG A 249 -2.08 9.83 0.13
N SER A 250 -2.30 8.53 0.14
CA SER A 250 -1.85 7.65 1.22
C SER A 250 -0.48 7.02 0.94
N PHE A 251 0.06 7.19 -0.26
CA PHE A 251 1.30 6.54 -0.72
C PHE A 251 2.49 6.81 0.19
N LYS A 252 2.65 8.06 0.65
CA LYS A 252 3.79 8.46 1.48
C LYS A 252 3.89 7.67 2.78
N PHE A 253 2.76 7.32 3.42
CA PHE A 253 2.76 6.52 4.65
C PHE A 253 3.32 5.12 4.44
N LEU A 254 3.09 4.51 3.28
CA LEU A 254 3.72 3.24 2.92
C LEU A 254 5.18 3.46 2.52
N TYR A 255 5.44 4.47 1.71
CA TYR A 255 6.77 4.76 1.18
C TYR A 255 7.79 5.02 2.28
N ASP A 256 7.44 5.82 3.30
CA ASP A 256 8.32 6.11 4.44
C ASP A 256 8.74 4.85 5.23
N LYS A 257 7.95 3.77 5.16
CA LYS A 257 8.29 2.48 5.78
C LYS A 257 9.25 1.63 4.96
N ILE A 258 9.31 1.85 3.65
CA ILE A 258 10.06 0.99 2.73
C ILE A 258 11.21 1.71 2.01
N LYS A 259 11.32 3.03 2.05
CA LYS A 259 12.30 3.79 1.26
C LYS A 259 13.77 3.40 1.52
N GLU A 260 14.09 2.92 2.72
CA GLU A 260 15.48 2.59 3.13
C GLU A 260 15.90 1.17 2.78
N ILE A 261 15.01 0.33 2.20
CA ILE A 261 15.32 -1.08 1.94
C ILE A 261 16.16 -1.32 0.67
N GLY A 262 16.50 -0.27 -0.09
CA GLY A 262 17.33 -0.37 -1.29
C GLY A 262 16.55 -0.57 -2.59
N ILE A 263 15.42 0.10 -2.74
CA ILE A 263 14.55 0.07 -3.93
C ILE A 263 15.28 0.72 -5.11
N ARG A 264 15.30 0.06 -6.26
CA ARG A 264 15.77 0.63 -7.53
C ARG A 264 14.63 0.99 -8.47
N THR A 265 13.61 0.14 -8.52
CA THR A 265 12.43 0.34 -9.36
C THR A 265 11.17 0.11 -8.54
N LEU A 266 10.25 1.06 -8.55
CA LEU A 266 8.96 0.95 -7.91
C LEU A 266 7.87 0.84 -8.98
N ILE A 267 7.11 -0.25 -8.94
CA ILE A 267 6.07 -0.60 -9.90
C ILE A 267 4.70 -0.40 -9.25
N ALA A 268 3.89 0.51 -9.79
CA ALA A 268 2.55 0.76 -9.27
C ALA A 268 1.52 0.95 -10.38
N ASP A 269 0.24 1.04 -10.03
CA ASP A 269 -0.83 1.24 -11.00
C ASP A 269 -1.02 2.72 -11.40
N ALA A 270 -1.99 2.97 -12.29
CA ALA A 270 -2.29 4.32 -12.78
C ALA A 270 -2.81 5.28 -11.68
N GLY A 271 -3.31 4.76 -10.57
CA GLY A 271 -3.77 5.54 -9.43
C GLY A 271 -2.63 6.28 -8.71
N TYR A 272 -1.41 5.76 -8.81
CA TYR A 272 -0.21 6.36 -8.23
C TYR A 272 0.50 7.35 -9.18
N LYS A 273 0.08 7.44 -10.45
CA LYS A 273 0.70 8.35 -11.41
C LYS A 273 0.26 9.79 -11.17
N THR A 274 0.96 10.47 -10.29
CA THR A 274 0.80 11.89 -9.96
C THR A 274 2.15 12.60 -10.02
N PRO A 275 2.18 13.92 -10.33
CA PRO A 275 3.45 14.66 -10.39
C PRO A 275 4.25 14.58 -9.09
N GLY A 276 3.58 14.66 -7.93
CA GLY A 276 4.23 14.59 -6.62
C GLY A 276 4.87 13.24 -6.31
N ILE A 277 4.23 12.13 -6.68
CA ILE A 277 4.81 10.78 -6.49
C ILE A 277 5.98 10.58 -7.45
N ALA A 278 5.86 11.01 -8.71
CA ALA A 278 6.93 10.92 -9.69
C ALA A 278 8.17 11.68 -9.22
N LYS A 279 7.98 12.95 -8.77
CA LYS A 279 9.05 13.77 -8.18
C LYS A 279 9.70 13.07 -7.00
N LEU A 280 8.91 12.65 -6.00
CA LEU A 280 9.41 11.99 -4.79
C LEU A 280 10.32 10.80 -5.11
N LEU A 281 9.88 9.93 -6.00
CA LEU A 281 10.63 8.71 -6.34
C LEU A 281 11.90 9.02 -7.13
N ILE A 282 11.83 9.93 -8.11
CA ILE A 282 12.99 10.31 -8.93
C ILE A 282 14.03 11.07 -8.10
N ASP A 283 13.61 11.98 -7.22
CA ASP A 283 14.51 12.71 -6.32
C ASP A 283 15.24 11.76 -5.35
N ASP A 284 14.58 10.68 -4.92
CA ASP A 284 15.19 9.61 -4.10
C ASP A 284 15.98 8.58 -4.95
N GLY A 285 16.16 8.80 -6.26
CA GLY A 285 16.93 7.93 -7.16
C GLY A 285 16.22 6.62 -7.54
N ILE A 286 14.92 6.52 -7.30
CA ILE A 286 14.10 5.34 -7.61
C ILE A 286 13.42 5.52 -8.97
N LYS A 287 13.47 4.50 -9.82
CA LYS A 287 12.77 4.50 -11.13
C LYS A 287 11.28 4.21 -10.94
N PRO A 288 10.36 5.15 -11.20
CA PRO A 288 8.92 4.90 -11.14
C PRO A 288 8.43 4.22 -12.41
N LEU A 289 8.03 2.96 -12.32
CA LEU A 289 7.40 2.24 -13.43
C LEU A 289 5.88 2.32 -13.30
N LEU A 290 5.30 3.32 -13.97
CA LEU A 290 3.88 3.66 -13.93
C LEU A 290 3.26 3.51 -15.32
N PRO A 291 2.00 3.04 -15.43
CA PRO A 291 1.39 2.84 -16.74
C PRO A 291 1.00 4.18 -17.38
N TYR A 292 0.81 4.15 -18.70
CA TYR A 292 0.24 5.29 -19.40
C TYR A 292 -1.19 5.57 -18.92
N ARG A 293 -1.46 6.83 -18.63
CA ARG A 293 -2.82 7.31 -18.33
C ARG A 293 -3.29 8.18 -19.49
N CYS A 294 -4.27 7.69 -20.23
CA CYS A 294 -4.85 8.46 -21.33
C CYS A 294 -5.53 9.72 -20.76
N PRO A 295 -5.16 10.91 -21.30
CA PRO A 295 -5.86 12.15 -20.92
C PRO A 295 -7.36 12.05 -21.25
N MET A 296 -8.21 12.47 -20.32
CA MET A 296 -9.65 12.54 -20.55
C MET A 296 -9.97 13.78 -21.39
N THR A 297 -10.10 13.57 -22.69
CA THR A 297 -10.49 14.62 -23.64
C THR A 297 -11.87 14.29 -24.18
N LYS A 298 -12.73 15.29 -24.31
CA LYS A 298 -14.05 15.16 -24.94
C LYS A 298 -13.89 14.63 -26.38
N LYS A 299 -14.77 13.70 -26.77
CA LYS A 299 -14.74 13.12 -28.12
C LYS A 299 -14.84 14.22 -29.17
N GLY A 300 -13.98 14.19 -30.18
CA GLY A 300 -13.91 15.18 -31.26
C GLY A 300 -12.99 16.37 -30.96
N PHE A 301 -12.40 16.46 -29.76
CA PHE A 301 -11.45 17.51 -29.42
C PHE A 301 -9.99 17.04 -29.48
N PHE A 302 -9.10 17.96 -29.84
CA PHE A 302 -7.65 17.72 -29.80
C PHE A 302 -7.20 17.31 -28.42
N LYS A 303 -6.40 16.26 -28.34
CA LYS A 303 -5.81 15.76 -27.11
C LYS A 303 -4.57 16.57 -26.73
N LYS A 304 -4.16 16.51 -25.46
CA LYS A 304 -3.02 17.27 -24.95
C LYS A 304 -1.73 17.02 -25.74
N TYR A 305 -1.49 15.80 -26.18
CA TYR A 305 -0.29 15.44 -26.94
C TYR A 305 -0.25 15.98 -28.38
N GLU A 306 -1.35 16.53 -28.91
CA GLU A 306 -1.41 17.18 -30.21
C GLU A 306 -0.97 18.65 -30.12
N TYR A 307 -0.76 19.16 -28.91
CA TYR A 307 -0.13 20.46 -28.66
C TYR A 307 1.34 20.21 -28.29
N VAL A 308 2.27 20.75 -29.07
CA VAL A 308 3.71 20.57 -28.87
C VAL A 308 4.20 21.62 -27.88
N TYR A 309 4.88 21.17 -26.81
CA TYR A 309 5.54 22.07 -25.86
C TYR A 309 6.93 22.42 -26.38
N ASP A 310 7.24 23.71 -26.47
CA ASP A 310 8.55 24.22 -26.78
C ASP A 310 9.20 24.68 -25.46
N GLU A 311 10.22 23.95 -25.03
CA GLU A 311 10.91 24.21 -23.76
C GLU A 311 11.75 25.49 -23.81
N TYR A 312 12.32 25.82 -24.95
CA TYR A 312 13.18 26.98 -25.11
C TYR A 312 12.40 28.30 -25.00
N TYR A 313 11.22 28.37 -25.66
CA TYR A 313 10.34 29.54 -25.61
C TYR A 313 9.28 29.49 -24.51
N ASP A 314 9.24 28.41 -23.72
CA ASP A 314 8.21 28.15 -22.71
C ASP A 314 6.80 28.45 -23.23
N CYS A 315 6.41 27.78 -24.32
CA CYS A 315 5.12 27.95 -24.95
C CYS A 315 4.57 26.62 -25.50
N TYR A 316 3.28 26.58 -25.81
CA TYR A 316 2.70 25.50 -26.59
C TYR A 316 2.43 25.93 -28.01
N ILE A 317 2.66 25.04 -28.96
CA ILE A 317 2.29 25.20 -30.37
C ILE A 317 1.06 24.33 -30.62
N CYS A 318 -0.03 24.94 -31.13
CA CYS A 318 -1.26 24.22 -31.44
C CYS A 318 -1.17 23.49 -32.81
N PRO A 319 -2.11 22.57 -33.10
CA PRO A 319 -2.16 21.87 -34.42
C PRO A 319 -2.24 22.80 -35.65
N ASN A 320 -2.62 24.06 -35.48
CA ASN A 320 -2.61 25.10 -36.49
C ASN A 320 -1.37 26.02 -36.41
N ASN A 321 -0.26 25.55 -35.84
CA ASN A 321 1.00 26.25 -35.70
C ASN A 321 0.89 27.65 -35.03
N GLN A 322 -0.08 27.85 -34.15
CA GLN A 322 -0.21 29.08 -33.37
C GLN A 322 0.33 28.88 -31.97
N VAL A 323 0.96 29.94 -31.42
CA VAL A 323 1.59 29.92 -30.13
C VAL A 323 0.55 30.18 -29.02
N LEU A 324 0.58 29.35 -27.99
CA LEU A 324 -0.08 29.56 -26.71
C LEU A 324 0.99 30.02 -25.70
N SER A 325 0.92 31.28 -25.29
CA SER A 325 1.91 31.85 -24.37
C SER A 325 1.55 31.60 -22.90
N TYR A 326 2.57 31.54 -22.05
CA TYR A 326 2.39 31.46 -20.60
C TYR A 326 1.51 32.60 -20.09
N ARG A 327 0.54 32.28 -19.28
CA ARG A 327 -0.37 33.23 -18.64
C ARG A 327 -0.10 33.36 -17.15
N THR A 328 -0.12 32.27 -16.43
CA THR A 328 0.03 32.19 -14.98
C THR A 328 0.24 30.75 -14.51
N THR A 329 0.76 30.58 -13.31
CA THR A 329 0.74 29.29 -12.60
C THR A 329 -0.32 29.36 -11.50
N ASN A 330 -1.24 28.41 -11.52
CA ASN A 330 -2.36 28.38 -10.59
C ASN A 330 -1.95 27.74 -9.23
N ARG A 331 -2.87 27.72 -8.26
CA ARG A 331 -2.61 27.20 -6.90
C ARG A 331 -2.36 25.69 -6.83
N ASP A 332 -2.78 24.96 -7.86
CA ASP A 332 -2.59 23.50 -7.97
C ASP A 332 -1.27 23.15 -8.69
N GLY A 333 -0.41 24.15 -8.98
CA GLY A 333 0.89 23.98 -9.63
C GLY A 333 0.83 23.82 -11.14
N TYR A 334 -0.30 24.15 -11.79
CA TYR A 334 -0.38 24.11 -13.25
C TYR A 334 -0.09 25.47 -13.87
N ARG A 335 0.93 25.51 -14.73
CA ARG A 335 1.17 26.60 -15.68
C ARG A 335 0.04 26.59 -16.70
N GLU A 336 -0.55 27.73 -16.97
CA GLU A 336 -1.63 27.90 -17.94
C GLU A 336 -1.05 28.62 -19.18
N TYR A 337 -1.16 27.99 -20.33
CA TYR A 337 -0.76 28.57 -21.63
C TYR A 337 -2.02 28.87 -22.42
N LYS A 338 -2.15 30.14 -22.86
CA LYS A 338 -3.37 30.66 -23.45
C LYS A 338 -3.14 31.12 -24.88
N SER A 339 -4.04 30.74 -25.80
CA SER A 339 -4.06 31.25 -27.17
C SER A 339 -4.65 32.66 -27.26
N SER A 340 -4.38 33.39 -28.35
CA SER A 340 -5.06 34.65 -28.67
C SER A 340 -6.44 34.37 -29.27
N GLY A 341 -7.50 34.97 -28.70
CA GLY A 341 -8.86 34.85 -29.21
C GLY A 341 -9.01 35.40 -30.65
N THR A 342 -8.35 36.49 -30.96
CA THR A 342 -8.38 37.12 -32.31
C THR A 342 -7.75 36.23 -33.38
N VAL A 343 -6.70 35.47 -33.03
CA VAL A 343 -6.06 34.50 -33.95
C VAL A 343 -6.93 33.26 -34.11
N CYS A 344 -7.61 32.84 -33.04
CA CYS A 344 -8.41 31.62 -33.06
C CYS A 344 -9.82 31.81 -33.66
N GLU A 345 -10.34 33.02 -33.72
CA GLU A 345 -11.68 33.34 -34.26
C GLU A 345 -11.87 32.80 -35.68
N ASN A 346 -10.85 32.92 -36.54
CA ASN A 346 -10.89 32.45 -37.92
C ASN A 346 -10.14 31.10 -38.12
N CYS A 347 -9.91 30.33 -37.07
CA CYS A 347 -9.20 29.08 -37.13
C CYS A 347 -10.08 27.95 -37.70
N PRO A 348 -9.63 27.22 -38.75
CA PRO A 348 -10.41 26.12 -39.35
C PRO A 348 -10.67 24.95 -38.39
N TYR A 349 -9.91 24.85 -37.30
CA TYR A 349 -10.02 23.81 -36.29
C TYR A 349 -10.69 24.26 -35.00
N LEU A 350 -11.34 25.45 -35.00
CA LEU A 350 -11.90 26.03 -33.78
C LEU A 350 -12.85 25.08 -33.05
N GLU A 351 -13.77 24.43 -33.76
CA GLU A 351 -14.77 23.51 -33.20
C GLU A 351 -14.12 22.27 -32.54
N GLN A 352 -12.97 21.82 -33.04
CA GLN A 352 -12.20 20.69 -32.47
C GLN A 352 -11.25 21.12 -31.36
N CYS A 353 -11.03 22.42 -31.18
CA CYS A 353 -10.06 22.98 -30.26
C CYS A 353 -10.72 23.47 -28.97
N THR A 354 -11.74 24.34 -29.05
CA THR A 354 -12.35 24.96 -27.88
C THR A 354 -13.85 25.24 -28.07
N GLN A 355 -14.57 25.28 -26.93
CA GLN A 355 -15.95 25.73 -26.85
C GLN A 355 -16.07 27.05 -26.08
N SER A 356 -14.96 27.76 -25.88
CA SER A 356 -14.94 29.07 -25.21
C SER A 356 -15.69 30.10 -26.09
N LYS A 357 -16.51 30.93 -25.45
CA LYS A 357 -17.17 32.05 -26.12
C LYS A 357 -16.19 33.09 -26.68
N ASP A 358 -15.03 33.21 -26.04
CA ASP A 358 -13.95 34.13 -26.42
C ASP A 358 -12.97 33.49 -27.41
N HIS A 359 -13.29 32.32 -27.97
CA HIS A 359 -12.46 31.55 -28.90
C HIS A 359 -11.05 31.21 -28.36
N VAL A 360 -10.90 31.13 -27.06
CA VAL A 360 -9.61 30.91 -26.39
C VAL A 360 -9.43 29.45 -26.02
N LYS A 361 -8.25 28.91 -26.28
CA LYS A 361 -7.78 27.62 -25.77
C LYS A 361 -6.80 27.84 -24.64
N VAL A 362 -6.97 27.08 -23.57
CA VAL A 362 -6.00 26.97 -22.47
C VAL A 362 -5.47 25.54 -22.42
N VAL A 363 -4.15 25.39 -22.44
CA VAL A 363 -3.45 24.13 -22.20
C VAL A 363 -2.68 24.27 -20.88
N THR A 364 -2.74 23.25 -20.04
CA THR A 364 -2.08 23.29 -18.74
C THR A 364 -0.91 22.32 -18.67
N ARG A 365 0.20 22.73 -18.01
CA ARG A 365 1.38 21.92 -17.73
C ARG A 365 1.74 22.06 -16.26
N HIS A 366 1.84 20.93 -15.53
CA HIS A 366 2.24 20.99 -14.13
C HIS A 366 3.72 21.40 -14.01
N ILE A 367 4.12 22.15 -12.98
CA ILE A 367 5.52 22.54 -12.76
C ILE A 367 6.43 21.30 -12.64
N TRP A 368 5.90 20.16 -12.18
CA TRP A 368 6.57 18.87 -12.11
C TRP A 368 6.23 17.93 -13.28
N GLU A 369 5.76 18.47 -14.42
CA GLU A 369 5.53 17.64 -15.63
C GLU A 369 6.78 16.92 -16.13
N PRO A 370 8.01 17.49 -16.05
CA PRO A 370 9.22 16.80 -16.47
C PRO A 370 9.44 15.45 -15.78
N TYR A 371 9.04 15.33 -14.51
CA TYR A 371 9.07 14.05 -13.79
C TYR A 371 8.09 13.02 -14.35
N LEU A 372 6.92 13.45 -14.84
CA LEU A 372 5.97 12.56 -15.51
C LEU A 372 6.47 12.14 -16.89
N GLU A 373 7.15 13.03 -17.61
CA GLU A 373 7.80 12.73 -18.88
C GLU A 373 8.92 11.70 -18.68
N THR A 374 9.75 11.88 -17.66
CA THR A 374 10.75 10.87 -17.26
C THR A 374 10.11 9.50 -16.95
N CYS A 375 8.92 9.46 -16.33
CA CYS A 375 8.19 8.20 -16.11
C CYS A 375 7.78 7.55 -17.45
N GLU A 376 7.41 8.33 -18.47
CA GLU A 376 7.12 7.78 -19.80
C GLU A 376 8.37 7.22 -20.47
N ASP A 377 9.51 7.91 -20.36
CA ASP A 377 10.79 7.43 -20.91
C ASP A 377 11.21 6.12 -20.23
N ILE A 378 11.11 6.04 -18.90
CA ILE A 378 11.36 4.80 -18.16
C ILE A 378 10.45 3.67 -18.65
N ARG A 379 9.16 3.94 -18.85
CA ARG A 379 8.18 2.94 -19.33
C ARG A 379 8.53 2.38 -20.72
N HIS A 380 9.16 3.19 -21.57
CA HIS A 380 9.60 2.80 -22.92
C HIS A 380 10.98 2.13 -22.95
N THR A 381 11.70 2.10 -21.82
CA THR A 381 12.97 1.39 -21.71
C THR A 381 12.77 -0.13 -21.86
N LEU A 382 13.74 -0.80 -22.46
CA LEU A 382 13.73 -2.24 -22.70
C LEU A 382 13.52 -3.03 -21.39
N GLY A 383 12.64 -4.02 -21.41
CA GLY A 383 12.31 -4.88 -20.26
C GLY A 383 11.28 -4.30 -19.30
N MET A 384 10.95 -3.00 -19.37
CA MET A 384 10.01 -2.38 -18.41
C MET A 384 8.56 -2.82 -18.62
N LYS A 385 8.16 -3.13 -19.85
CA LYS A 385 6.82 -3.65 -20.16
C LYS A 385 6.62 -5.04 -19.56
N GLU A 386 7.62 -5.90 -19.68
CA GLU A 386 7.65 -7.24 -19.12
C GLU A 386 7.63 -7.15 -17.58
N LEU A 387 8.47 -6.30 -16.98
CA LEU A 387 8.50 -6.06 -15.55
C LEU A 387 7.14 -5.57 -15.02
N TYR A 388 6.49 -4.63 -15.72
CA TYR A 388 5.15 -4.17 -15.33
C TYR A 388 4.11 -5.30 -15.36
N SER A 389 4.21 -6.22 -16.33
CA SER A 389 3.28 -7.34 -16.46
C SER A 389 3.32 -8.32 -15.27
N LEU A 390 4.48 -8.40 -14.58
CA LEU A 390 4.65 -9.25 -13.38
C LEU A 390 3.75 -8.83 -12.20
N ARG A 391 3.13 -7.65 -12.22
CA ARG A 391 2.15 -7.24 -11.18
C ARG A 391 1.07 -8.29 -10.95
N LYS A 392 0.58 -8.93 -12.03
CA LYS A 392 -0.45 -9.98 -11.96
C LYS A 392 0.01 -11.21 -11.20
N GLU A 393 1.30 -11.50 -11.30
CA GLU A 393 1.91 -12.68 -10.68
C GLU A 393 2.50 -12.40 -9.28
N THR A 394 2.64 -11.14 -8.91
CA THR A 394 3.22 -10.68 -7.65
C THR A 394 2.15 -10.11 -6.73
N ILE A 395 1.94 -8.80 -6.74
CA ILE A 395 1.07 -8.12 -5.77
C ILE A 395 -0.40 -8.56 -5.87
N GLU A 396 -0.91 -8.84 -7.07
CA GLU A 396 -2.29 -9.32 -7.23
C GLU A 396 -2.46 -10.73 -6.63
N ARG A 397 -1.45 -11.62 -6.77
CA ARG A 397 -1.45 -12.94 -6.11
C ARG A 397 -1.34 -12.82 -4.59
N VAL A 398 -0.54 -11.87 -4.08
CA VAL A 398 -0.48 -11.59 -2.63
C VAL A 398 -1.87 -11.23 -2.11
N PHE A 399 -2.59 -10.34 -2.79
CA PHE A 399 -3.95 -9.99 -2.38
C PHE A 399 -4.96 -11.12 -2.56
N ALA A 400 -4.84 -11.90 -3.61
CA ALA A 400 -5.68 -13.09 -3.80
C ALA A 400 -5.46 -14.08 -2.65
N SER A 401 -4.22 -14.40 -2.32
CA SER A 401 -3.88 -15.29 -1.20
C SER A 401 -4.39 -14.75 0.14
N ALA A 402 -4.20 -13.44 0.42
CA ALA A 402 -4.69 -12.81 1.64
C ALA A 402 -6.22 -12.96 1.77
N LYS A 403 -6.96 -12.74 0.67
CA LYS A 403 -8.43 -12.79 0.66
C LYS A 403 -8.98 -14.22 0.76
N GLU A 404 -8.38 -15.16 0.06
CA GLU A 404 -8.88 -16.55 -0.01
C GLU A 404 -8.43 -17.38 1.20
N ASN A 405 -7.15 -17.27 1.58
CA ASN A 405 -6.55 -18.18 2.55
C ASN A 405 -6.44 -17.58 3.97
N HIS A 406 -6.49 -16.25 4.10
CA HIS A 406 -6.20 -15.57 5.36
C HIS A 406 -7.35 -14.67 5.85
N GLY A 407 -8.56 -14.82 5.29
CA GLY A 407 -9.75 -14.11 5.74
C GLY A 407 -9.69 -12.59 5.58
N PHE A 408 -8.98 -12.07 4.56
CA PHE A 408 -8.74 -10.64 4.38
C PHE A 408 -9.83 -9.90 3.56
N ARG A 409 -10.95 -10.58 3.21
CA ARG A 409 -12.07 -9.96 2.46
C ARG A 409 -12.84 -8.94 3.29
N TYR A 410 -12.96 -9.15 4.60
CA TYR A 410 -13.68 -8.26 5.52
C TYR A 410 -13.10 -8.32 6.93
N THR A 411 -13.34 -7.28 7.72
CA THR A 411 -12.97 -7.25 9.13
C THR A 411 -14.20 -7.38 10.05
N GLN A 412 -14.04 -8.10 11.15
CA GLN A 412 -15.03 -8.22 12.24
C GLN A 412 -14.83 -7.13 13.30
N MET A 413 -13.75 -6.35 13.19
CA MET A 413 -13.34 -5.38 14.19
C MET A 413 -13.72 -3.97 13.76
N PHE A 414 -13.82 -3.05 14.71
CA PHE A 414 -14.07 -1.63 14.51
C PHE A 414 -12.77 -0.85 14.71
N GLY A 415 -12.58 0.18 13.90
CA GLY A 415 -11.50 1.14 14.02
C GLY A 415 -10.23 0.78 13.27
N LYS A 416 -9.51 1.83 12.84
CA LYS A 416 -8.29 1.76 12.03
C LYS A 416 -7.18 0.96 12.73
N ALA A 417 -6.91 1.23 14.01
CA ALA A 417 -5.85 0.54 14.76
C ALA A 417 -6.04 -0.98 14.82
N ARG A 418 -7.28 -1.47 14.92
CA ARG A 418 -7.56 -2.91 14.86
C ARG A 418 -7.46 -3.46 13.45
N MET A 419 -7.75 -2.65 12.44
CA MET A 419 -7.52 -3.06 11.06
C MET A 419 -6.02 -3.12 10.73
N GLU A 420 -5.21 -2.21 11.26
CA GLU A 420 -3.74 -2.25 11.18
C GLU A 420 -3.18 -3.52 11.83
N MET A 421 -3.64 -3.85 13.04
CA MET A 421 -3.30 -5.12 13.70
C MET A 421 -3.66 -6.32 12.82
N LYS A 422 -4.87 -6.35 12.24
CA LYS A 422 -5.30 -7.43 11.34
C LYS A 422 -4.40 -7.51 10.12
N ALA A 423 -4.08 -6.40 9.48
CA ALA A 423 -3.21 -6.37 8.31
C ALA A 423 -1.81 -6.88 8.67
N GLY A 424 -1.21 -6.37 9.75
CA GLY A 424 0.11 -6.78 10.22
C GLY A 424 0.20 -8.28 10.52
N LEU A 425 -0.74 -8.81 11.27
CA LEU A 425 -0.78 -10.24 11.58
C LEU A 425 -1.04 -11.11 10.35
N THR A 426 -1.93 -10.68 9.44
CA THR A 426 -2.18 -11.43 8.20
C THR A 426 -0.92 -11.50 7.34
N PHE A 427 -0.25 -10.38 7.14
CA PHE A 427 0.97 -10.31 6.32
C PHE A 427 2.17 -10.99 7.01
N ALA A 428 2.27 -10.90 8.32
CA ALA A 428 3.22 -11.67 9.12
C ALA A 428 3.00 -13.18 8.93
N CYS A 429 1.76 -13.66 9.01
CA CYS A 429 1.41 -15.06 8.76
C CYS A 429 1.78 -15.50 7.33
N MET A 430 1.54 -14.66 6.33
CA MET A 430 1.86 -14.97 4.94
C MET A 430 3.38 -15.12 4.73
N ASN A 431 4.16 -14.15 5.22
CA ASN A 431 5.62 -14.21 5.15
C ASN A 431 6.17 -15.39 5.95
N LEU A 432 5.69 -15.60 7.18
CA LEU A 432 6.14 -16.71 8.03
C LEU A 432 5.79 -18.09 7.45
N LYS A 433 4.59 -18.25 6.89
CA LYS A 433 4.20 -19.49 6.21
C LYS A 433 5.11 -19.81 5.02
N LYS A 434 5.48 -18.79 4.25
CA LYS A 434 6.40 -18.91 3.12
C LYS A 434 7.80 -19.24 3.58
N LEU A 435 8.30 -18.53 4.61
CA LEU A 435 9.60 -18.80 5.25
C LEU A 435 9.69 -20.25 5.77
N ALA A 436 8.69 -20.67 6.53
CA ALA A 436 8.64 -22.02 7.10
C ALA A 436 8.69 -23.11 6.04
N LYS A 437 7.90 -22.95 4.95
CA LYS A 437 7.93 -23.91 3.83
C LYS A 437 9.29 -23.96 3.14
N LEU A 438 9.95 -22.82 2.94
CA LEU A 438 11.28 -22.78 2.33
C LEU A 438 12.33 -23.38 3.24
N LYS A 439 12.33 -23.07 4.54
CA LYS A 439 13.23 -23.68 5.52
C LYS A 439 13.03 -25.20 5.57
N ALA A 440 11.77 -25.68 5.57
CA ALA A 440 11.49 -27.13 5.53
C ALA A 440 12.01 -27.77 4.23
N LYS A 441 11.74 -27.15 3.07
CA LYS A 441 12.23 -27.65 1.77
C LYS A 441 13.77 -27.72 1.71
N TRP A 442 14.45 -26.85 2.43
CA TRP A 442 15.92 -26.81 2.47
C TRP A 442 16.55 -27.63 3.59
N GLY A 443 15.74 -28.30 4.42
CA GLY A 443 16.23 -29.05 5.59
C GLY A 443 16.82 -28.17 6.69
N LEU A 444 16.42 -26.91 6.77
CA LEU A 444 16.93 -25.92 7.74
C LEU A 444 16.11 -25.89 9.05
N LEU A 445 15.13 -26.79 9.19
CA LEU A 445 14.32 -26.93 10.40
C LEU A 445 14.81 -28.07 11.31
N GLU A 446 15.76 -28.87 10.84
CA GLU A 446 16.37 -29.94 11.64
C GLU A 446 17.49 -29.38 12.50
N GLU A 447 17.64 -29.88 13.72
CA GLU A 447 18.77 -29.57 14.60
C GLU A 447 20.04 -30.20 14.03
N GLY A 448 20.88 -29.38 13.39
CA GLY A 448 22.14 -29.82 12.81
C GLY A 448 23.20 -28.71 12.90
N GLU A 449 24.48 -29.10 12.85
CA GLU A 449 25.59 -28.17 13.00
C GLU A 449 25.45 -26.93 12.07
N PRO A 450 25.59 -25.72 12.61
CA PRO A 450 25.38 -24.47 11.86
C PRO A 450 26.23 -24.34 10.59
N LEU A 451 27.39 -24.95 10.55
CA LEU A 451 28.32 -24.92 9.41
C LEU A 451 27.81 -25.72 8.20
N LYS A 452 27.28 -26.93 8.42
CA LYS A 452 26.73 -27.78 7.34
C LYS A 452 25.47 -27.13 6.73
N ILE A 453 24.65 -26.50 7.57
CA ILE A 453 23.44 -25.77 7.15
C ILE A 453 23.83 -24.58 6.27
N SER A 454 24.87 -23.82 6.65
CA SER A 454 25.35 -22.66 5.89
C SER A 454 25.90 -23.04 4.50
N ILE A 455 26.66 -24.13 4.40
CA ILE A 455 27.26 -24.61 3.13
C ILE A 455 26.16 -25.15 2.20
N LEU A 456 25.25 -25.98 2.68
CA LEU A 456 24.13 -26.50 1.90
C LEU A 456 23.21 -25.38 1.42
N TYR A 457 22.96 -24.36 2.25
CA TYR A 457 22.21 -23.17 1.92
C TYR A 457 22.90 -22.37 0.81
N THR A 458 24.20 -22.12 0.91
CA THR A 458 24.95 -21.37 -0.10
C THR A 458 24.98 -22.12 -1.44
N ILE A 459 25.19 -23.43 -1.43
CA ILE A 459 25.17 -24.26 -2.65
C ILE A 459 23.79 -24.26 -3.29
N ARG A 460 22.71 -24.34 -2.51
CA ARG A 460 21.33 -24.28 -3.03
C ARG A 460 20.98 -22.92 -3.58
N LEU A 461 21.35 -21.83 -2.92
CA LEU A 461 21.16 -20.47 -3.44
C LEU A 461 21.86 -20.25 -4.79
N ILE A 462 23.11 -20.75 -4.91
CA ILE A 462 23.87 -20.68 -6.16
C ILE A 462 23.15 -21.49 -7.25
N ARG A 463 22.68 -22.69 -6.93
CA ARG A 463 21.98 -23.57 -7.88
C ARG A 463 20.62 -23.02 -8.29
N GLU A 464 19.84 -22.47 -7.37
CA GLU A 464 18.55 -21.84 -7.69
C GLU A 464 18.76 -20.55 -8.50
N LYS A 465 19.74 -19.72 -8.15
CA LYS A 465 20.08 -18.52 -8.91
C LYS A 465 20.52 -18.88 -10.34
N TRP A 466 21.32 -19.92 -10.50
CA TRP A 466 21.75 -20.41 -11.81
C TRP A 466 20.58 -20.95 -12.64
N LEU A 467 19.62 -21.67 -12.03
CA LEU A 467 18.39 -22.14 -12.68
C LEU A 467 17.48 -20.98 -13.12
N TRP A 468 17.41 -19.89 -12.32
CA TRP A 468 16.66 -18.69 -12.68
C TRP A 468 17.29 -17.93 -13.84
N ASP A 469 18.61 -17.82 -13.85
CA ASP A 469 19.36 -17.12 -14.91
C ASP A 469 19.35 -17.91 -16.23
N THR A 470 19.27 -19.27 -16.19
CA THR A 470 19.28 -20.12 -17.36
C THR A 470 17.90 -20.52 -17.89
N ASN A 471 16.86 -20.50 -17.06
CA ASN A 471 15.49 -20.86 -17.49
C ASN A 471 14.39 -20.25 -16.62
N PRO A 472 14.01 -18.99 -16.84
CA PRO A 472 13.02 -18.29 -16.01
C PRO A 472 11.60 -18.91 -16.04
N ARG A 473 11.29 -19.78 -17.03
CA ARG A 473 9.97 -20.44 -17.14
C ARG A 473 9.85 -21.72 -16.30
N ALA A 474 10.94 -22.42 -16.04
CA ALA A 474 10.92 -23.68 -15.29
C ALA A 474 10.70 -23.48 -13.78
N ALA A 475 11.05 -22.32 -13.25
CA ALA A 475 10.89 -21.99 -11.83
C ALA A 475 9.43 -21.74 -11.40
N LEU A 476 8.52 -21.48 -12.33
CA LEU A 476 7.11 -21.17 -12.06
C LEU A 476 6.22 -22.43 -11.92
N SER A 477 6.70 -23.62 -12.28
CA SER A 477 5.95 -24.87 -12.19
C SER A 477 6.12 -25.66 -10.88
N THR A 478 6.99 -25.20 -9.97
CA THR A 478 7.36 -25.92 -8.73
C THR A 478 7.06 -25.18 -7.43
N VAL A 479 6.21 -24.13 -7.49
CA VAL A 479 5.76 -23.41 -6.27
C VAL A 479 4.26 -23.61 -6.04
#